data_27f921ce992999ca411fd4788f5674c7
#
_entry.id   27f921ce992999ca411fd4788f5674c7
#
_cell.length_a   1.000
_cell.length_b   1.000
_cell.length_c   1.000
_cell.angle_alpha   90.00
_cell.angle_beta   90.00
_cell.angle_gamma   90.00
#
_symmetry.space_group_name_H-M   'P 1'
#
loop_
_entity.id
_entity.type
_entity.pdbx_description
1 polymer ?
#
loop_
_entity_poly.entity_id
_entity_poly.type
_entity_poly.pdbx_seq_one_letter_code
_entity_poly.pdbx_strand_id
1 'polypeptide(L)'
;RQILPSPIWDGHGKEMEMYWRAWEIAVGNIRKPQSGSGFVSSYLDTAYNGNIFMWDSSFILMFARYGTRFFPFQRTLDNFYAKQHPDGFICREIKADGADCFERYDPVSTGPNLMPWCEMVYYHQFGDMERLHKVFPVLCSYYKWLRLNRTWRNGTYWSSGWGTGMDNMPRVPNGYSPIYSHGHMVWLDTNLQQLFIANLLLEMGFYLERWQEIEEFEDEAKMLGKYIHDNLWDEKTGFLYDQYADGTLCKTKGIGAYWALFTNVLDTIQLNRMI
;
A
#
# COMPACT_ATOMS: atom_id res chain seq x y z
N ARG A 1 -23.51 -18.24 3.26
CA ARG A 1 -23.19 -18.51 1.84
C ARG A 1 -24.19 -17.87 0.88
N GLN A 2 -25.48 -17.81 1.19
CA GLN A 2 -26.54 -17.29 0.27
C GLN A 2 -26.36 -15.84 -0.19
N ILE A 3 -25.66 -14.99 0.56
CA ILE A 3 -25.43 -13.57 0.28
C ILE A 3 -24.00 -13.23 -0.12
N LEU A 4 -23.11 -14.24 -0.17
CA LEU A 4 -21.75 -14.11 -0.66
C LEU A 4 -21.69 -14.59 -2.12
N PRO A 5 -20.75 -14.07 -2.93
CA PRO A 5 -20.57 -14.55 -4.28
C PRO A 5 -20.32 -16.06 -4.32
N SER A 6 -21.05 -16.78 -5.15
CA SER A 6 -20.86 -18.22 -5.33
C SER A 6 -20.05 -18.46 -6.59
N PRO A 7 -18.84 -19.00 -6.50
CA PRO A 7 -18.03 -19.32 -7.67
C PRO A 7 -18.65 -20.51 -8.42
N ILE A 8 -18.51 -20.51 -9.74
CA ILE A 8 -18.87 -21.62 -10.61
C ILE A 8 -17.58 -22.12 -11.23
N TRP A 9 -17.12 -23.31 -10.82
CA TRP A 9 -15.88 -23.88 -11.29
C TRP A 9 -15.94 -25.40 -11.26
N ASP A 10 -16.50 -25.97 -12.33
CA ASP A 10 -16.74 -27.41 -12.43
C ASP A 10 -15.43 -28.22 -12.36
N GLY A 11 -15.45 -29.31 -11.62
CA GLY A 11 -14.28 -30.19 -11.44
C GLY A 11 -13.28 -29.71 -10.37
N HIS A 12 -13.45 -28.53 -9.78
CA HIS A 12 -12.52 -27.90 -8.83
C HIS A 12 -13.05 -27.87 -7.38
N GLY A 13 -13.50 -29.03 -6.89
CA GLY A 13 -14.13 -29.16 -5.57
C GLY A 13 -13.23 -28.67 -4.41
N LYS A 14 -11.91 -28.97 -4.44
CA LYS A 14 -10.97 -28.55 -3.40
C LYS A 14 -10.76 -27.02 -3.40
N GLU A 15 -10.66 -26.41 -4.55
CA GLU A 15 -10.53 -24.95 -4.71
C GLU A 15 -11.79 -24.25 -4.24
N MET A 16 -12.97 -24.85 -4.49
CA MET A 16 -14.25 -24.38 -3.98
C MET A 16 -14.34 -24.45 -2.46
N GLU A 17 -13.84 -25.52 -1.84
CA GLU A 17 -13.73 -25.65 -0.38
C GLU A 17 -12.79 -24.58 0.21
N MET A 18 -11.63 -24.34 -0.41
CA MET A 18 -10.68 -23.29 -0.02
C MET A 18 -11.30 -21.91 -0.11
N TYR A 19 -12.04 -21.61 -1.19
CA TYR A 19 -12.78 -20.37 -1.35
C TYR A 19 -13.77 -20.13 -0.19
N TRP A 20 -14.59 -21.13 0.15
CA TRP A 20 -15.51 -20.99 1.26
C TRP A 20 -14.82 -20.88 2.60
N ARG A 21 -13.70 -21.58 2.78
CA ARG A 21 -12.89 -21.47 4.00
C ARG A 21 -12.30 -20.08 4.18
N ALA A 22 -11.87 -19.44 3.10
CA ALA A 22 -11.40 -18.04 3.15
C ALA A 22 -12.50 -17.09 3.65
N TRP A 23 -13.74 -17.25 3.18
CA TRP A 23 -14.88 -16.48 3.67
C TRP A 23 -15.22 -16.77 5.14
N GLU A 24 -15.15 -18.03 5.58
CA GLU A 24 -15.39 -18.39 6.98
C GLU A 24 -14.37 -17.71 7.89
N ILE A 25 -13.09 -17.69 7.49
CA ILE A 25 -12.02 -17.00 8.23
C ILE A 25 -12.29 -15.48 8.25
N ALA A 26 -12.59 -14.87 7.10
CA ALA A 26 -12.86 -13.44 7.03
C ALA A 26 -14.05 -13.04 7.92
N VAL A 27 -15.16 -13.77 7.85
CA VAL A 27 -16.35 -13.51 8.68
C VAL A 27 -16.07 -13.69 10.17
N GLY A 28 -15.28 -14.72 10.54
CA GLY A 28 -14.88 -14.97 11.92
C GLY A 28 -13.98 -13.89 12.52
N ASN A 29 -13.35 -13.09 11.65
CA ASN A 29 -12.44 -12.01 12.06
C ASN A 29 -13.07 -10.61 12.00
N ILE A 30 -14.35 -10.49 11.78
CA ILE A 30 -15.05 -9.21 11.91
C ILE A 30 -15.07 -8.80 13.38
N ARG A 31 -14.59 -7.60 13.68
CA ARG A 31 -14.57 -7.02 15.02
C ARG A 31 -15.43 -5.75 15.09
N LYS A 32 -15.92 -5.49 16.28
CA LYS A 32 -16.56 -4.22 16.62
C LYS A 32 -15.54 -3.29 17.28
N PRO A 33 -15.62 -1.97 17.05
CA PRO A 33 -14.81 -1.00 17.75
C PRO A 33 -14.90 -1.16 19.27
N GLN A 34 -13.77 -1.05 19.96
CA GLN A 34 -13.77 -0.90 21.41
C GLN A 34 -14.26 0.51 21.78
N SER A 35 -14.93 0.62 22.93
CA SER A 35 -15.34 1.93 23.46
C SER A 35 -14.12 2.80 23.69
N GLY A 36 -14.15 4.03 23.19
CA GLY A 36 -13.06 4.99 23.34
C GLY A 36 -11.92 4.84 22.34
N SER A 37 -11.92 3.82 21.44
CA SER A 37 -10.86 3.61 20.45
C SER A 37 -10.79 4.71 19.39
N GLY A 38 -11.88 5.42 19.14
CA GLY A 38 -12.00 6.35 18.02
C GLY A 38 -12.22 5.67 16.67
N PHE A 39 -12.35 4.34 16.63
CA PHE A 39 -12.77 3.63 15.42
C PHE A 39 -14.24 3.92 15.12
N VAL A 40 -14.53 4.14 13.84
CA VAL A 40 -15.84 4.60 13.37
C VAL A 40 -16.68 3.51 12.71
N SER A 41 -16.12 2.33 12.49
CA SER A 41 -16.82 1.20 11.88
C SER A 41 -16.32 -0.14 12.40
N SER A 42 -17.17 -1.16 12.34
CA SER A 42 -16.71 -2.55 12.45
C SER A 42 -15.69 -2.84 11.32
N TYR A 43 -14.73 -3.70 11.58
CA TYR A 43 -13.58 -3.90 10.72
C TYR A 43 -13.18 -5.37 10.64
N LEU A 44 -12.37 -5.69 9.62
CA LEU A 44 -11.75 -6.98 9.46
C LEU A 44 -10.39 -6.98 10.19
N ASP A 45 -10.25 -7.85 11.21
CA ASP A 45 -8.99 -8.08 11.92
C ASP A 45 -8.13 -9.05 11.13
N THR A 46 -7.04 -8.54 10.55
CA THR A 46 -6.16 -9.30 9.66
C THR A 46 -5.16 -10.18 10.40
N ALA A 47 -4.94 -9.92 11.69
CA ALA A 47 -3.88 -10.56 12.49
C ALA A 47 -4.38 -11.27 13.76
N TYR A 48 -5.69 -11.41 13.95
CA TYR A 48 -6.33 -12.09 15.08
C TYR A 48 -6.05 -11.49 16.47
N ASN A 49 -5.54 -10.25 16.52
CA ASN A 49 -5.15 -9.56 17.76
C ASN A 49 -5.98 -8.32 18.07
N GLY A 50 -6.94 -7.99 17.20
CA GLY A 50 -7.79 -6.81 17.31
C GLY A 50 -7.20 -5.51 16.73
N ASN A 51 -5.91 -5.50 16.36
CA ASN A 51 -5.29 -4.36 15.69
C ASN A 51 -5.74 -4.28 14.22
N ILE A 52 -5.59 -3.10 13.63
CA ILE A 52 -5.73 -2.93 12.17
C ILE A 52 -4.35 -2.69 11.55
N PHE A 53 -4.11 -3.34 10.42
CA PHE A 53 -2.85 -3.28 9.66
C PHE A 53 -3.13 -2.71 8.27
N MET A 54 -2.41 -1.66 7.87
CA MET A 54 -2.74 -0.85 6.70
C MET A 54 -2.69 -1.65 5.39
N TRP A 55 -1.57 -2.28 5.09
CA TRP A 55 -1.41 -2.95 3.82
C TRP A 55 -2.10 -4.33 3.80
N ASP A 56 -2.10 -5.05 4.93
CA ASP A 56 -2.83 -6.32 5.08
C ASP A 56 -4.33 -6.10 4.83
N SER A 57 -4.91 -5.05 5.43
CA SER A 57 -6.30 -4.67 5.18
C SER A 57 -6.52 -4.37 3.70
N SER A 58 -5.62 -3.63 3.06
CA SER A 58 -5.73 -3.30 1.64
C SER A 58 -5.72 -4.56 0.76
N PHE A 59 -4.84 -5.53 1.01
CA PHE A 59 -4.81 -6.79 0.26
C PHE A 59 -6.05 -7.65 0.49
N ILE A 60 -6.50 -7.78 1.74
CA ILE A 60 -7.71 -8.57 2.05
C ILE A 60 -8.94 -7.96 1.38
N LEU A 61 -9.05 -6.64 1.31
CA LEU A 61 -10.15 -5.96 0.65
C LEU A 61 -10.19 -6.20 -0.86
N MET A 62 -9.11 -6.68 -1.49
CA MET A 62 -9.15 -7.07 -2.90
C MET A 62 -10.15 -8.21 -3.17
N PHE A 63 -10.35 -9.13 -2.22
CA PHE A 63 -11.43 -10.11 -2.33
C PHE A 63 -12.66 -9.75 -1.50
N ALA A 64 -12.48 -9.19 -0.30
CA ALA A 64 -13.58 -8.99 0.65
C ALA A 64 -14.61 -7.97 0.16
N ARG A 65 -14.23 -7.01 -0.71
CA ARG A 65 -15.17 -6.08 -1.34
C ARG A 65 -16.32 -6.76 -2.08
N TYR A 66 -16.12 -7.98 -2.58
CA TYR A 66 -17.21 -8.74 -3.22
C TYR A 66 -18.28 -9.21 -2.23
N GLY A 67 -18.01 -9.16 -0.94
CA GLY A 67 -18.93 -9.51 0.14
C GLY A 67 -19.76 -8.35 0.69
N THR A 68 -19.81 -7.19 0.03
CA THR A 68 -20.48 -5.96 0.51
C THR A 68 -21.94 -6.15 0.88
N ARG A 69 -22.65 -7.10 0.26
CA ARG A 69 -24.03 -7.45 0.63
C ARG A 69 -24.13 -8.09 2.02
N PHE A 70 -23.08 -8.72 2.47
CA PHE A 70 -23.00 -9.34 3.79
C PHE A 70 -22.49 -8.37 4.85
N PHE A 71 -21.38 -7.70 4.57
CA PHE A 71 -20.71 -6.77 5.46
C PHE A 71 -19.96 -5.70 4.65
N PRO A 72 -20.02 -4.42 5.06
CA PRO A 72 -19.35 -3.34 4.34
C PRO A 72 -17.82 -3.36 4.60
N PHE A 73 -17.14 -4.38 4.10
CA PHE A 73 -15.72 -4.64 4.35
C PHE A 73 -14.82 -3.43 4.04
N GLN A 74 -15.15 -2.66 2.98
CA GLN A 74 -14.39 -1.46 2.61
C GLN A 74 -14.29 -0.44 3.76
N ARG A 75 -15.28 -0.40 4.65
CA ARG A 75 -15.29 0.49 5.81
C ARG A 75 -14.23 0.15 6.87
N THR A 76 -13.50 -0.97 6.73
CA THR A 76 -12.30 -1.24 7.53
C THR A 76 -11.29 -0.09 7.40
N LEU A 77 -11.14 0.49 6.20
CA LEU A 77 -10.23 1.61 5.95
C LEU A 77 -10.69 2.91 6.62
N ASP A 78 -11.99 3.09 6.87
CA ASP A 78 -12.52 4.28 7.53
C ASP A 78 -11.91 4.48 8.94
N ASN A 79 -11.48 3.40 9.59
CA ASN A 79 -10.81 3.48 10.89
C ASN A 79 -9.40 4.10 10.78
N PHE A 80 -8.64 3.78 9.72
CA PHE A 80 -7.37 4.45 9.44
C PHE A 80 -7.57 5.94 9.17
N TYR A 81 -8.59 6.27 8.38
CA TYR A 81 -8.92 7.67 8.05
C TYR A 81 -9.36 8.46 9.29
N ALA A 82 -10.15 7.86 10.18
CA ALA A 82 -10.56 8.47 11.43
C ALA A 82 -9.40 8.66 12.43
N LYS A 83 -8.31 7.91 12.26
CA LYS A 83 -7.11 7.99 13.09
C LYS A 83 -5.98 8.79 12.42
N GLN A 84 -6.23 9.45 11.28
CA GLN A 84 -5.26 10.34 10.69
C GLN A 84 -4.94 11.50 11.63
N HIS A 85 -3.65 11.74 11.86
CA HIS A 85 -3.17 12.87 12.64
C HIS A 85 -3.34 14.20 11.88
N PRO A 86 -3.37 15.36 12.56
CA PRO A 86 -3.56 16.65 11.91
C PRO A 86 -2.52 17.02 10.86
N ASP A 87 -1.32 16.42 10.91
CA ASP A 87 -0.26 16.61 9.92
C ASP A 87 -0.34 15.65 8.72
N GLY A 88 -1.35 14.77 8.69
CA GLY A 88 -1.57 13.79 7.64
C GLY A 88 -1.04 12.39 7.93
N PHE A 89 -0.27 12.18 9.02
CA PHE A 89 0.26 10.86 9.39
C PHE A 89 -0.85 9.85 9.69
N ILE A 90 -0.66 8.61 9.23
CA ILE A 90 -1.44 7.43 9.63
C ILE A 90 -0.44 6.34 10.00
N CYS A 91 -0.52 5.81 11.21
CA CYS A 91 0.31 4.68 11.63
C CYS A 91 -0.09 3.41 10.85
N ARG A 92 0.91 2.64 10.38
CA ARG A 92 0.66 1.41 9.63
C ARG A 92 -0.07 0.34 10.42
N GLU A 93 0.05 0.37 11.74
CA GLU A 93 -0.62 -0.53 12.68
C GLU A 93 -1.22 0.29 13.82
N ILE A 94 -2.51 0.12 14.05
CA ILE A 94 -3.25 0.80 15.12
C ILE A 94 -3.87 -0.27 16.01
N LYS A 95 -3.64 -0.14 17.32
CA LYS A 95 -4.13 -1.07 18.33
C LYS A 95 -5.66 -1.05 18.42
N ALA A 96 -6.24 -2.12 18.95
CA ALA A 96 -7.68 -2.24 19.16
C ALA A 96 -8.27 -1.12 20.02
N ASP A 97 -7.48 -0.51 20.92
CA ASP A 97 -7.85 0.65 21.72
C ASP A 97 -7.72 2.00 20.99
N GLY A 98 -7.23 1.96 19.74
CA GLY A 98 -7.05 3.12 18.88
C GLY A 98 -5.72 3.85 19.06
N ALA A 99 -4.79 3.34 19.84
CA ALA A 99 -3.45 3.91 19.95
C ALA A 99 -2.57 3.44 18.77
N ASP A 100 -1.67 4.31 18.32
CA ASP A 100 -0.64 3.93 17.36
C ASP A 100 0.29 2.87 17.96
N CYS A 101 0.72 1.89 17.17
CA CYS A 101 1.70 0.89 17.61
C CYS A 101 3.14 1.41 17.61
N PHE A 102 3.42 2.44 16.82
CA PHE A 102 4.77 2.98 16.63
C PHE A 102 4.77 4.49 16.76
N GLU A 103 5.89 5.02 17.25
CA GLU A 103 6.13 6.46 17.26
C GLU A 103 6.16 7.01 15.83
N ARG A 104 5.58 8.20 15.63
CA ARG A 104 5.35 8.81 14.30
C ARG A 104 6.58 8.82 13.38
N TYR A 105 7.74 9.13 13.93
CA TYR A 105 8.97 9.28 13.13
C TYR A 105 9.86 8.03 13.11
N ASP A 106 9.46 6.96 13.78
CA ASP A 106 10.16 5.69 13.65
C ASP A 106 10.13 5.21 12.20
N PRO A 107 11.24 4.67 11.66
CA PRO A 107 11.28 4.11 10.30
C PRO A 107 10.24 3.02 10.05
N VAL A 108 9.79 2.34 11.10
CA VAL A 108 8.80 1.25 11.03
C VAL A 108 7.36 1.70 11.20
N SER A 109 7.10 3.01 11.42
CA SER A 109 5.75 3.51 11.70
C SER A 109 4.85 3.60 10.47
N THR A 110 5.43 3.61 9.28
CA THR A 110 4.74 3.63 7.98
C THR A 110 4.83 2.28 7.30
N GLY A 111 3.95 2.03 6.34
CA GLY A 111 3.93 0.82 5.52
C GLY A 111 3.65 1.16 4.07
N PRO A 112 3.59 0.15 3.19
CA PRO A 112 3.14 0.34 1.82
C PRO A 112 1.80 1.07 1.77
N ASN A 113 1.77 2.24 1.12
CA ASN A 113 0.58 3.09 1.03
C ASN A 113 -0.39 2.57 -0.03
N LEU A 114 -1.04 1.43 0.23
CA LEU A 114 -1.92 0.76 -0.74
C LEU A 114 -3.40 1.14 -0.61
N MET A 115 -3.76 2.00 0.34
CA MET A 115 -5.15 2.44 0.51
C MET A 115 -5.73 3.11 -0.75
N PRO A 116 -5.01 3.99 -1.49
CA PRO A 116 -5.53 4.54 -2.74
C PRO A 116 -5.85 3.49 -3.79
N TRP A 117 -5.01 2.45 -3.91
CA TRP A 117 -5.30 1.34 -4.82
C TRP A 117 -6.58 0.61 -4.43
N CYS A 118 -6.75 0.31 -3.16
CA CYS A 118 -7.94 -0.36 -2.64
C CYS A 118 -9.22 0.46 -2.90
N GLU A 119 -9.16 1.79 -2.71
CA GLU A 119 -10.29 2.69 -2.96
C GLU A 119 -10.61 2.81 -4.46
N MET A 120 -9.60 2.89 -5.33
CA MET A 120 -9.82 2.94 -6.78
C MET A 120 -10.43 1.65 -7.32
N VAL A 121 -9.94 0.49 -6.88
CA VAL A 121 -10.53 -0.81 -7.26
C VAL A 121 -11.98 -0.93 -6.78
N TYR A 122 -12.29 -0.41 -5.59
CA TYR A 122 -13.66 -0.34 -5.09
C TYR A 122 -14.52 0.60 -5.95
N TYR A 123 -14.01 1.80 -6.26
CA TYR A 123 -14.69 2.76 -7.11
C TYR A 123 -14.99 2.20 -8.51
N HIS A 124 -14.02 1.57 -9.16
CA HIS A 124 -14.22 0.96 -10.48
C HIS A 124 -15.28 -0.14 -10.46
N GLN A 125 -15.47 -0.83 -9.34
CA GLN A 125 -16.46 -1.90 -9.22
C GLN A 125 -17.87 -1.37 -8.91
N PHE A 126 -17.98 -0.33 -8.09
CA PHE A 126 -19.29 0.09 -7.53
C PHE A 126 -19.72 1.50 -7.96
N GLY A 127 -18.82 2.32 -8.50
CA GLY A 127 -19.10 3.71 -8.91
C GLY A 127 -19.40 4.64 -7.73
N ASP A 128 -18.91 4.32 -6.52
CA ASP A 128 -19.19 5.09 -5.30
C ASP A 128 -18.39 6.40 -5.28
N MET A 129 -18.93 7.40 -5.99
CA MET A 129 -18.34 8.74 -6.10
C MET A 129 -18.35 9.48 -4.77
N GLU A 130 -19.37 9.28 -3.93
CA GLU A 130 -19.46 9.92 -2.61
C GLU A 130 -18.30 9.46 -1.72
N ARG A 131 -18.00 8.15 -1.71
CA ARG A 131 -16.85 7.62 -1.02
C ARG A 131 -15.53 8.20 -1.56
N LEU A 132 -15.39 8.26 -2.89
CA LEU A 132 -14.20 8.80 -3.52
C LEU A 132 -13.95 10.26 -3.09
N HIS A 133 -14.98 11.11 -3.11
CA HIS A 133 -14.92 12.47 -2.58
C HIS A 133 -14.46 12.56 -1.14
N LYS A 134 -14.97 11.66 -0.29
CA LYS A 134 -14.68 11.62 1.15
C LYS A 134 -13.24 11.22 1.44
N VAL A 135 -12.72 10.21 0.75
CA VAL A 135 -11.41 9.62 1.08
C VAL A 135 -10.23 10.35 0.42
N PHE A 136 -10.45 10.99 -0.73
CA PHE A 136 -9.39 11.65 -1.50
C PHE A 136 -8.53 12.64 -0.67
N PRO A 137 -9.10 13.58 0.11
CA PRO A 137 -8.28 14.52 0.89
C PRO A 137 -7.40 13.81 1.93
N VAL A 138 -7.91 12.75 2.55
CA VAL A 138 -7.18 11.96 3.56
C VAL A 138 -6.00 11.25 2.92
N LEU A 139 -6.22 10.63 1.74
CA LEU A 139 -5.19 9.92 0.99
C LEU A 139 -4.11 10.87 0.50
N CYS A 140 -4.49 12.04 -0.03
CA CYS A 140 -3.55 13.09 -0.42
C CYS A 140 -2.71 13.57 0.77
N SER A 141 -3.33 13.80 1.93
CA SER A 141 -2.63 14.26 3.15
C SER A 141 -1.61 13.22 3.61
N TYR A 142 -1.94 11.93 3.59
CA TYR A 142 -1.00 10.88 3.98
C TYR A 142 0.15 10.75 2.97
N TYR A 143 -0.14 10.82 1.66
CA TYR A 143 0.90 10.85 0.64
C TYR A 143 1.90 12.00 0.84
N LYS A 144 1.37 13.21 1.07
CA LYS A 144 2.19 14.41 1.35
C LYS A 144 3.04 14.24 2.61
N TRP A 145 2.48 13.63 3.66
CA TRP A 145 3.24 13.34 4.87
C TRP A 145 4.43 12.41 4.58
N LEU A 146 4.23 11.34 3.79
CA LEU A 146 5.30 10.44 3.37
C LEU A 146 6.36 11.18 2.57
N ARG A 147 5.97 12.02 1.63
CA ARG A 147 6.89 12.83 0.83
C ARG A 147 7.75 13.76 1.69
N LEU A 148 7.17 14.38 2.71
CA LEU A 148 7.90 15.29 3.61
C LEU A 148 8.82 14.55 4.59
N ASN A 149 8.48 13.35 5.02
CA ASN A 149 9.12 12.69 6.15
C ASN A 149 9.86 11.39 5.78
N ARG A 150 9.71 10.88 4.57
CA ARG A 150 10.26 9.59 4.12
C ARG A 150 11.05 9.70 2.82
N THR A 151 11.53 10.90 2.45
CA THR A 151 12.35 11.11 1.26
C THR A 151 13.76 11.56 1.60
N TRP A 152 14.68 11.23 0.70
CA TRP A 152 15.99 11.83 0.63
C TRP A 152 15.95 13.20 -0.08
N ARG A 153 17.04 13.94 -0.04
CA ARG A 153 17.14 15.26 -0.69
C ARG A 153 16.89 15.24 -2.22
N ASN A 154 17.09 14.10 -2.85
CA ASN A 154 16.84 13.91 -4.28
C ASN A 154 15.38 13.52 -4.59
N GLY A 155 14.49 13.51 -3.60
CA GLY A 155 13.08 13.19 -3.73
C GLY A 155 12.75 11.69 -3.70
N THR A 156 13.74 10.79 -3.68
CA THR A 156 13.47 9.36 -3.59
C THR A 156 13.10 8.93 -2.18
N TYR A 157 12.25 7.92 -2.08
CA TYR A 157 11.76 7.42 -0.81
C TYR A 157 12.69 6.38 -0.18
N TRP A 158 12.71 6.40 1.13
CA TRP A 158 13.31 5.37 1.97
C TRP A 158 12.27 4.71 2.87
N SER A 159 12.57 3.50 3.33
CA SER A 159 11.74 2.74 4.24
C SER A 159 12.61 1.93 5.21
N SER A 160 12.07 0.89 5.80
CA SER A 160 12.74 -0.12 6.61
C SER A 160 12.15 -1.49 6.27
N GLY A 161 12.74 -2.57 6.75
CA GLY A 161 12.22 -3.92 6.50
C GLY A 161 10.76 -4.06 6.93
N TRP A 162 10.43 -3.66 8.13
CA TRP A 162 9.04 -3.67 8.60
C TRP A 162 8.16 -2.64 7.89
N GLY A 163 8.73 -1.51 7.49
CA GLY A 163 8.02 -0.49 6.74
C GLY A 163 7.61 -0.92 5.33
N THR A 164 8.27 -1.92 4.74
CA THR A 164 7.92 -2.48 3.43
C THR A 164 7.21 -3.82 3.51
N GLY A 165 7.19 -4.46 4.70
CA GLY A 165 6.76 -5.84 4.86
C GLY A 165 7.69 -6.87 4.20
N MET A 166 8.93 -6.47 3.88
CA MET A 166 9.95 -7.31 3.24
C MET A 166 11.21 -7.42 4.10
N ASP A 167 11.01 -7.59 5.39
CA ASP A 167 12.05 -7.67 6.42
C ASP A 167 13.00 -8.88 6.27
N ASN A 168 12.62 -9.88 5.50
CA ASN A 168 13.43 -11.03 5.17
C ASN A 168 14.34 -10.84 3.94
N MET A 169 14.25 -9.72 3.23
CA MET A 169 15.06 -9.46 2.04
C MET A 169 16.45 -8.99 2.44
N PRO A 170 17.55 -9.67 2.04
CA PRO A 170 18.91 -9.33 2.43
C PRO A 170 19.48 -8.18 1.56
N ARG A 171 18.93 -6.98 1.69
CA ARG A 171 19.27 -5.79 0.90
C ARG A 171 19.93 -4.67 1.69
N VAL A 172 19.71 -4.65 3.01
CA VAL A 172 20.25 -3.59 3.88
C VAL A 172 21.76 -3.79 4.10
N PRO A 173 22.60 -2.74 4.01
CA PRO A 173 24.03 -2.86 4.19
C PRO A 173 24.42 -3.39 5.57
N ASN A 174 25.59 -4.05 5.65
CA ASN A 174 26.14 -4.51 6.93
C ASN A 174 26.29 -3.35 7.93
N GLY A 175 25.97 -3.64 9.18
CA GLY A 175 26.01 -2.64 10.27
C GLY A 175 24.68 -1.94 10.52
N TYR A 176 23.68 -2.12 9.66
CA TYR A 176 22.33 -1.62 9.85
C TYR A 176 21.36 -2.74 10.17
N SER A 177 20.35 -2.44 11.00
CA SER A 177 19.25 -3.40 11.24
C SER A 177 18.43 -3.59 9.96
N PRO A 178 18.26 -4.82 9.46
CA PRO A 178 17.38 -5.06 8.31
C PRO A 178 15.91 -4.77 8.59
N ILE A 179 15.52 -4.71 9.85
CA ILE A 179 14.12 -4.50 10.29
C ILE A 179 13.84 -3.02 10.53
N TYR A 180 14.70 -2.33 11.29
CA TYR A 180 14.42 -1.00 11.85
C TYR A 180 15.13 0.15 11.14
N SER A 181 16.14 -0.13 10.29
CA SER A 181 16.93 0.92 9.67
C SER A 181 16.54 1.14 8.21
N HIS A 182 16.66 2.39 7.75
CA HIS A 182 16.57 2.73 6.34
C HIS A 182 17.86 2.43 5.55
N GLY A 183 18.94 2.02 6.22
CA GLY A 183 20.22 1.64 5.61
C GLY A 183 20.91 2.73 4.77
N HIS A 184 20.46 3.98 4.85
CA HIS A 184 20.88 5.10 3.98
C HIS A 184 20.76 4.77 2.48
N MET A 185 19.73 4.04 2.08
CA MET A 185 19.54 3.57 0.72
C MET A 185 18.22 4.04 0.11
N VAL A 186 18.13 4.02 -1.21
CA VAL A 186 16.91 4.20 -1.98
C VAL A 186 16.21 2.85 -2.08
N TRP A 187 14.98 2.78 -1.60
CA TRP A 187 14.18 1.55 -1.54
C TRP A 187 13.32 1.42 -2.80
N LEU A 188 13.67 0.50 -3.68
CA LEU A 188 13.04 0.32 -4.98
C LEU A 188 11.52 0.12 -4.88
N ASP A 189 11.09 -0.86 -4.07
CA ASP A 189 9.69 -1.20 -3.89
C ASP A 189 8.86 -0.01 -3.37
N THR A 190 9.41 0.74 -2.41
CA THR A 190 8.76 1.94 -1.86
C THR A 190 8.61 3.03 -2.93
N ASN A 191 9.64 3.26 -3.76
CA ASN A 191 9.58 4.25 -4.83
C ASN A 191 8.61 3.84 -5.94
N LEU A 192 8.57 2.57 -6.33
CA LEU A 192 7.61 2.04 -7.29
C LEU A 192 6.17 2.14 -6.77
N GLN A 193 5.94 1.81 -5.49
CA GLN A 193 4.64 1.93 -4.85
C GLN A 193 4.20 3.39 -4.80
N GLN A 194 5.07 4.33 -4.42
CA GLN A 194 4.73 5.75 -4.37
C GLN A 194 4.46 6.31 -5.77
N LEU A 195 5.20 5.90 -6.80
CA LEU A 195 4.90 6.23 -8.20
C LEU A 195 3.51 5.72 -8.61
N PHE A 196 3.22 4.46 -8.29
CA PHE A 196 1.91 3.87 -8.57
C PHE A 196 0.78 4.64 -7.86
N ILE A 197 0.97 4.97 -6.58
CA ILE A 197 -0.03 5.71 -5.81
C ILE A 197 -0.19 7.15 -6.30
N ALA A 198 0.89 7.83 -6.71
CA ALA A 198 0.78 9.15 -7.34
C ALA A 198 -0.12 9.10 -8.58
N ASN A 199 0.07 8.10 -9.45
CA ASN A 199 -0.78 7.90 -10.62
C ASN A 199 -2.26 7.63 -10.25
N LEU A 200 -2.52 6.88 -9.17
CA LEU A 200 -3.89 6.65 -8.71
C LEU A 200 -4.53 7.92 -8.12
N LEU A 201 -3.76 8.75 -7.40
CA LEU A 201 -4.26 10.04 -6.91
C LEU A 201 -4.55 11.02 -8.07
N LEU A 202 -3.74 10.99 -9.14
CA LEU A 202 -4.04 11.70 -10.38
C LEU A 202 -5.36 11.24 -10.98
N GLU A 203 -5.57 9.93 -11.09
CA GLU A 203 -6.80 9.35 -11.61
C GLU A 203 -8.01 9.72 -10.75
N MET A 204 -7.90 9.62 -9.41
CA MET A 204 -8.95 10.06 -8.49
C MET A 204 -9.30 11.54 -8.69
N GLY A 205 -8.30 12.42 -8.73
CA GLY A 205 -8.50 13.84 -8.91
C GLY A 205 -9.11 14.18 -10.26
N PHE A 206 -8.79 13.40 -11.30
CA PHE A 206 -9.46 13.51 -12.61
C PHE A 206 -10.96 13.21 -12.50
N TYR A 207 -11.36 12.10 -11.88
CA TYR A 207 -12.78 11.79 -11.68
C TYR A 207 -13.51 12.80 -10.80
N LEU A 208 -12.79 13.42 -9.86
CA LEU A 208 -13.34 14.41 -8.92
C LEU A 208 -13.27 15.86 -9.43
N GLU A 209 -12.71 16.08 -10.63
CA GLU A 209 -12.46 17.43 -11.22
C GLU A 209 -11.61 18.33 -10.31
N ARG A 210 -10.67 17.77 -9.54
CA ARG A 210 -9.80 18.47 -8.59
C ARG A 210 -8.41 18.79 -9.17
N TRP A 211 -8.37 19.43 -10.30
CA TRP A 211 -7.17 19.67 -11.12
C TRP A 211 -6.02 20.34 -10.39
N GLN A 212 -6.33 21.35 -9.56
CA GLN A 212 -5.29 22.08 -8.81
C GLN A 212 -4.66 21.27 -7.70
N GLU A 213 -5.38 20.29 -7.15
CA GLU A 213 -4.90 19.45 -6.05
C GLU A 213 -4.02 18.31 -6.53
N ILE A 214 -4.05 17.96 -7.82
CA ILE A 214 -3.31 16.83 -8.38
C ILE A 214 -2.03 17.24 -9.13
N GLU A 215 -1.82 18.52 -9.44
CA GLU A 215 -0.65 18.99 -10.18
C GLU A 215 0.68 18.53 -9.55
N GLU A 216 0.77 18.60 -8.22
CA GLU A 216 1.96 18.16 -7.48
C GLU A 216 2.25 16.66 -7.57
N PHE A 217 1.23 15.81 -7.75
CA PHE A 217 1.39 14.37 -7.94
C PHE A 217 1.87 14.03 -9.35
N GLU A 218 1.51 14.85 -10.35
CA GLU A 218 2.01 14.71 -11.71
C GLU A 218 3.52 14.96 -11.77
N ASP A 219 3.99 16.05 -11.15
CA ASP A 219 5.40 16.38 -11.08
C ASP A 219 6.21 15.31 -10.33
N GLU A 220 5.66 14.81 -9.23
CA GLU A 220 6.27 13.74 -8.47
C GLU A 220 6.34 12.43 -9.25
N ALA A 221 5.26 12.03 -9.92
CA ALA A 221 5.25 10.84 -10.75
C ALA A 221 6.29 10.91 -11.87
N LYS A 222 6.42 12.09 -12.53
CA LYS A 222 7.47 12.33 -13.55
C LYS A 222 8.88 12.19 -12.95
N MET A 223 9.12 12.80 -11.80
CA MET A 223 10.40 12.76 -11.11
C MET A 223 10.78 11.34 -10.68
N LEU A 224 9.87 10.63 -10.01
CA LEU A 224 10.09 9.26 -9.58
C LEU A 224 10.29 8.31 -10.76
N GLY A 225 9.42 8.38 -11.78
CA GLY A 225 9.53 7.56 -12.98
C GLY A 225 10.90 7.73 -13.65
N LYS A 226 11.33 8.97 -13.84
CA LYS A 226 12.65 9.27 -14.39
C LYS A 226 13.78 8.74 -13.52
N TYR A 227 13.72 8.96 -12.19
CA TYR A 227 14.77 8.48 -11.30
C TYR A 227 14.90 6.96 -11.32
N ILE A 228 13.79 6.24 -11.22
CA ILE A 228 13.76 4.77 -11.22
C ILE A 228 14.36 4.24 -12.52
N HIS A 229 13.90 4.77 -13.67
CA HIS A 229 14.38 4.36 -14.98
C HIS A 229 15.90 4.59 -15.14
N ASP A 230 16.38 5.78 -14.79
CA ASP A 230 17.75 6.20 -15.08
C ASP A 230 18.77 5.65 -14.06
N ASN A 231 18.37 5.36 -12.82
CA ASN A 231 19.30 5.05 -11.73
C ASN A 231 19.12 3.68 -11.09
N LEU A 232 17.92 3.06 -11.19
CA LEU A 232 17.65 1.78 -10.52
C LEU A 232 17.58 0.59 -11.49
N TRP A 233 17.53 0.85 -12.80
CA TRP A 233 17.62 -0.18 -13.83
C TRP A 233 19.06 -0.57 -14.11
N ASP A 234 19.35 -1.87 -14.08
CA ASP A 234 20.65 -2.42 -14.48
C ASP A 234 20.57 -3.08 -15.85
N GLU A 235 21.11 -2.40 -16.85
CA GLU A 235 21.07 -2.88 -18.24
C GLU A 235 21.77 -4.23 -18.43
N LYS A 236 22.79 -4.53 -17.62
CA LYS A 236 23.54 -5.78 -17.71
C LYS A 236 22.70 -6.99 -17.28
N THR A 237 21.95 -6.85 -16.19
CA THR A 237 21.13 -7.95 -15.62
C THR A 237 19.67 -7.93 -16.07
N GLY A 238 19.22 -6.83 -16.71
CA GLY A 238 17.83 -6.64 -17.10
C GLY A 238 16.87 -6.60 -15.92
N PHE A 239 17.26 -5.94 -14.82
CA PHE A 239 16.46 -5.95 -13.60
C PHE A 239 16.58 -4.63 -12.82
N LEU A 240 15.59 -4.33 -12.00
CA LEU A 240 15.55 -3.18 -11.09
C LEU A 240 16.09 -3.56 -9.71
N TYR A 241 16.85 -2.64 -9.10
CA TYR A 241 17.47 -2.83 -7.80
C TYR A 241 17.34 -1.61 -6.88
N ASP A 242 17.45 -1.86 -5.57
CA ASP A 242 17.70 -0.80 -4.60
C ASP A 242 19.05 -0.14 -4.88
N GLN A 243 19.23 1.09 -4.39
CA GLN A 243 20.50 1.82 -4.55
C GLN A 243 21.05 2.22 -3.19
N TYR A 244 22.34 1.97 -2.99
CA TYR A 244 23.06 2.41 -1.79
C TYR A 244 23.41 3.91 -1.84
N ALA A 245 23.82 4.46 -0.70
CA ALA A 245 24.15 5.89 -0.57
C ALA A 245 25.29 6.36 -1.48
N ASP A 246 26.19 5.46 -1.88
CA ASP A 246 27.29 5.74 -2.82
C ASP A 246 26.87 5.67 -4.31
N GLY A 247 25.59 5.42 -4.57
CA GLY A 247 25.04 5.30 -5.92
C GLY A 247 25.15 3.89 -6.54
N THR A 248 25.79 2.94 -5.87
CA THR A 248 25.87 1.56 -6.37
C THR A 248 24.57 0.80 -6.18
N LEU A 249 24.27 -0.15 -7.08
CA LEU A 249 23.07 -0.96 -7.01
C LEU A 249 23.25 -2.17 -6.09
N CYS A 250 22.28 -2.38 -5.20
CA CYS A 250 22.14 -3.61 -4.42
C CYS A 250 21.72 -4.75 -5.35
N LYS A 251 22.64 -5.65 -5.66
CA LYS A 251 22.39 -6.74 -6.65
C LYS A 251 21.53 -7.88 -6.11
N THR A 252 20.80 -7.68 -5.03
CA THR A 252 19.81 -8.62 -4.52
C THR A 252 18.51 -8.49 -5.31
N LYS A 253 18.16 -9.49 -6.07
CA LYS A 253 16.87 -9.53 -6.77
C LYS A 253 15.74 -9.82 -5.79
N GLY A 254 14.71 -8.98 -5.77
CA GLY A 254 13.57 -9.12 -4.90
C GLY A 254 12.24 -9.01 -5.64
N ILE A 255 11.20 -9.66 -5.10
CA ILE A 255 9.84 -9.61 -5.64
C ILE A 255 9.29 -8.18 -5.71
N GLY A 256 9.77 -7.27 -4.85
CA GLY A 256 9.38 -5.86 -4.82
C GLY A 256 9.66 -5.10 -6.12
N ALA A 257 10.59 -5.58 -6.96
CA ALA A 257 10.84 -5.00 -8.28
C ALA A 257 9.63 -5.13 -9.22
N TYR A 258 8.79 -6.13 -9.02
CA TYR A 258 7.60 -6.36 -9.87
C TYR A 258 6.46 -5.38 -9.63
N TRP A 259 6.57 -4.48 -8.63
CA TRP A 259 5.69 -3.31 -8.56
C TRP A 259 5.79 -2.43 -9.81
N ALA A 260 6.89 -2.53 -10.58
CA ALA A 260 7.04 -1.88 -11.88
C ALA A 260 5.94 -2.24 -12.88
N LEU A 261 5.30 -3.42 -12.75
CA LEU A 261 4.19 -3.86 -13.60
C LEU A 261 2.91 -3.01 -13.42
N PHE A 262 2.79 -2.28 -12.31
CA PHE A 262 1.69 -1.33 -12.06
C PHE A 262 2.02 0.11 -12.46
N THR A 263 3.20 0.32 -13.05
CA THR A 263 3.69 1.63 -13.48
C THR A 263 4.11 1.56 -14.96
N ASN A 264 4.29 2.71 -15.58
CA ASN A 264 4.82 2.80 -16.94
C ASN A 264 6.32 3.14 -16.96
N VAL A 265 7.06 2.75 -15.91
CA VAL A 265 8.48 3.10 -15.75
C VAL A 265 9.40 2.32 -16.66
N LEU A 266 9.00 1.12 -17.07
CA LEU A 266 9.75 0.25 -17.98
C LEU A 266 9.00 0.08 -19.31
N ASP A 267 9.73 0.01 -20.40
CA ASP A 267 9.18 -0.36 -21.69
C ASP A 267 8.95 -1.87 -21.81
N THR A 268 8.33 -2.31 -22.92
CA THR A 268 8.00 -3.72 -23.15
C THR A 268 9.26 -4.61 -23.24
N ILE A 269 10.37 -4.07 -23.74
CA ILE A 269 11.63 -4.83 -23.86
C ILE A 269 12.23 -5.04 -22.47
N GLN A 270 12.26 -4.00 -21.66
CA GLN A 270 12.74 -4.06 -20.28
C GLN A 270 11.88 -4.99 -19.41
N LEU A 271 10.55 -4.91 -19.55
CA LEU A 271 9.63 -5.81 -18.83
C LEU A 271 9.87 -7.29 -19.22
N ASN A 272 10.03 -7.58 -20.51
CA ASN A 272 10.31 -8.95 -20.96
C ASN A 272 11.68 -9.49 -20.49
N ARG A 273 12.64 -8.60 -20.21
CA ARG A 273 13.93 -9.01 -19.63
C ARG A 273 13.85 -9.26 -18.14
N MET A 274 12.91 -8.61 -17.45
CA MET A 274 12.75 -8.71 -16.00
C MET A 274 11.95 -9.95 -15.59
N ILE A 275 11.03 -10.44 -16.44
CA ILE A 275 10.18 -11.64 -16.23
C ILE A 275 10.93 -12.89 -16.65
#